data_b7ba5c59cf2cc2d1fa2a36d18d8058b8
#
_entry.id   b7ba5c59cf2cc2d1fa2a36d18d8058b8
#
_cell.length_a   1.000
_cell.length_b   1.000
_cell.length_c   1.000
_cell.angle_alpha   90.00
_cell.angle_beta   90.00
_cell.angle_gamma   90.00
#
_symmetry.space_group_name_H-M   'P 1'
#
loop_
_entity.id
_entity.type
_entity.pdbx_description
1 polymer ?
#
loop_
_entity_poly.entity_id
_entity_poly.type
_entity_poly.pdbx_seq_one_letter_code
_entity_poly.pdbx_strand_id
1 'polypeptide(L)'
;MLHFTPVTAESMPLLRPYYETCPYRLCEYSSGVKYMWRGHLRSEYAFTDGCLVIRNCIDGVPQFDYPIPGPEGDVDAALTTIEDDCRRKGVRPIFSVVPESEAGKLALRWPRVTITNERAWKDYLYHAEDLAHFAGRHYSGQRNHINKFNKEHPGAEFIPLTVENADLLAAFWVDYQQEFQKQSPEAKRELALAQELFSHLDMGLFRAGGILWEGRLLAVALAEKCGETLVCHIEKALYSHAGVYPCL
;
A
#
# COMPACT_ATOMS: atom_id res chain seq x y z
N MET A 1 26.75 12.94 0.88
CA MET A 1 25.93 12.69 2.11
C MET A 1 24.48 12.70 1.70
N LEU A 2 23.73 11.67 2.06
CA LEU A 2 22.28 11.61 1.78
C LEU A 2 21.52 12.57 2.70
N HIS A 3 20.69 13.41 2.11
CA HIS A 3 19.78 14.29 2.83
C HIS A 3 18.38 13.73 2.75
N PHE A 4 17.87 13.28 3.88
CA PHE A 4 16.54 12.69 3.97
C PHE A 4 15.50 13.73 4.38
N THR A 5 14.36 13.69 3.73
CA THR A 5 13.19 14.54 3.98
C THR A 5 12.04 13.64 4.45
N PRO A 6 11.27 14.04 5.49
CA PRO A 6 10.11 13.26 5.93
C PRO A 6 9.08 13.06 4.82
N VAL A 7 8.47 11.87 4.78
CA VAL A 7 7.33 11.60 3.89
C VAL A 7 6.11 12.33 4.44
N THR A 8 5.47 13.14 3.59
CA THR A 8 4.25 13.91 3.90
C THR A 8 3.26 13.76 2.74
N ALA A 9 2.05 14.29 2.88
CA ALA A 9 1.08 14.32 1.78
C ALA A 9 1.65 15.07 0.55
N GLU A 10 2.32 16.20 0.78
CA GLU A 10 2.91 17.03 -0.26
C GLU A 10 4.06 16.32 -0.99
N SER A 11 4.71 15.34 -0.37
CA SER A 11 5.77 14.57 -1.00
C SER A 11 5.24 13.44 -1.91
N MET A 12 4.03 12.95 -1.70
CA MET A 12 3.49 11.82 -2.48
C MET A 12 3.56 12.06 -4.01
N PRO A 13 3.18 13.23 -4.55
CA PRO A 13 3.32 13.50 -5.99
C PRO A 13 4.77 13.45 -6.50
N LEU A 14 5.76 13.77 -5.65
CA LEU A 14 7.19 13.69 -6.03
C LEU A 14 7.69 12.24 -6.08
N LEU A 15 7.14 11.37 -5.25
CA LEU A 15 7.52 9.95 -5.17
C LEU A 15 6.82 9.13 -6.24
N ARG A 16 5.64 9.57 -6.70
CA ARG A 16 4.78 8.90 -7.67
C ARG A 16 5.52 8.38 -8.91
N PRO A 17 6.35 9.17 -9.63
CA PRO A 17 7.00 8.69 -10.85
C PRO A 17 7.85 7.42 -10.64
N TYR A 18 8.45 7.27 -9.46
CA TYR A 18 9.23 6.09 -9.09
C TYR A 18 8.34 4.88 -8.82
N TYR A 19 7.21 5.06 -8.14
CA TYR A 19 6.28 3.98 -7.87
C TYR A 19 5.51 3.55 -9.12
N GLU A 20 5.11 4.47 -10.00
CA GLU A 20 4.44 4.15 -11.26
C GLU A 20 5.28 3.30 -12.21
N THR A 21 6.61 3.39 -12.13
CA THR A 21 7.54 2.60 -12.94
C THR A 21 8.26 1.51 -12.14
N CYS A 22 7.87 1.32 -10.88
CA CYS A 22 8.52 0.39 -9.97
C CYS A 22 8.46 -1.05 -10.51
N PRO A 23 9.60 -1.73 -10.65
CA PRO A 23 9.62 -3.11 -11.12
C PRO A 23 9.27 -4.14 -10.04
N TYR A 24 9.11 -3.69 -8.79
CA TYR A 24 8.90 -4.56 -7.63
C TYR A 24 7.42 -4.67 -7.28
N ARG A 25 6.99 -5.86 -6.84
CA ARG A 25 5.58 -6.17 -6.56
C ARG A 25 5.29 -6.32 -5.07
N LEU A 26 5.81 -5.40 -4.27
CA LEU A 26 5.58 -5.36 -2.82
C LEU A 26 4.73 -4.14 -2.48
N CYS A 27 3.81 -4.26 -1.53
CA CYS A 27 2.93 -3.15 -1.13
C CYS A 27 3.71 -1.96 -0.56
N GLU A 28 4.87 -2.21 0.05
CA GLU A 28 5.76 -1.17 0.56
C GLU A 28 6.30 -0.24 -0.52
N TYR A 29 6.30 -0.67 -1.79
CA TYR A 29 6.71 0.16 -2.92
C TYR A 29 5.51 0.92 -3.50
N SER A 30 4.82 1.67 -2.63
CA SER A 30 3.69 2.51 -2.98
C SER A 30 3.63 3.77 -2.12
N SER A 31 3.11 4.86 -2.69
CA SER A 31 2.94 6.13 -1.97
C SER A 31 1.99 5.98 -0.79
N GLY A 32 0.90 5.24 -1.00
CA GLY A 32 -0.14 5.04 0.01
C GLY A 32 0.40 4.37 1.27
N VAL A 33 1.16 3.26 1.14
CA VAL A 33 1.75 2.57 2.30
C VAL A 33 2.76 3.48 3.00
N LYS A 34 3.64 4.15 2.26
CA LYS A 34 4.63 5.05 2.88
C LYS A 34 3.97 6.20 3.63
N TYR A 35 2.91 6.76 3.08
CA TYR A 35 2.16 7.81 3.72
C TYR A 35 1.39 7.32 4.95
N MET A 36 0.63 6.23 4.84
CA MET A 36 -0.14 5.68 5.96
C MET A 36 0.74 5.38 7.17
N TRP A 37 1.86 4.72 6.98
CA TRP A 37 2.72 4.28 8.08
C TRP A 37 3.84 5.26 8.44
N ARG A 38 3.89 6.47 7.81
CA ARG A 38 4.95 7.47 8.01
C ARG A 38 5.22 7.82 9.46
N GLY A 39 4.16 7.94 10.27
CA GLY A 39 4.29 8.28 11.68
C GLY A 39 4.85 7.14 12.54
N HIS A 40 4.52 5.90 12.19
CA HIS A 40 5.00 4.71 12.87
C HIS A 40 6.44 4.36 12.49
N LEU A 41 6.71 4.36 11.19
CA LEU A 41 8.02 4.02 10.63
C LEU A 41 8.97 5.21 10.54
N ARG A 42 8.50 6.43 10.80
CA ARG A 42 9.26 7.68 10.59
C ARG A 42 9.90 7.71 9.20
N SER A 43 9.09 7.40 8.19
CA SER A 43 9.55 7.25 6.81
C SER A 43 10.07 8.58 6.26
N GLU A 44 11.24 8.52 5.67
CA GLU A 44 11.92 9.62 5.02
C GLU A 44 12.40 9.19 3.63
N TYR A 45 12.56 10.13 2.72
CA TYR A 45 13.04 9.86 1.38
C TYR A 45 14.24 10.73 1.00
N ALA A 46 15.04 10.23 0.09
CA ALA A 46 16.12 10.93 -0.59
C ALA A 46 16.19 10.48 -2.05
N PHE A 47 16.77 11.32 -2.90
CA PHE A 47 17.08 10.96 -4.27
C PHE A 47 18.60 10.91 -4.44
N THR A 48 19.10 9.85 -5.07
CA THR A 48 20.51 9.71 -5.43
C THR A 48 20.66 8.77 -6.63
N ASP A 49 21.60 9.05 -7.49
CA ASP A 49 21.95 8.21 -8.64
C ASP A 49 20.72 7.84 -9.51
N GLY A 50 19.78 8.78 -9.66
CA GLY A 50 18.53 8.56 -10.39
C GLY A 50 17.53 7.63 -9.68
N CYS A 51 17.78 7.24 -8.43
CA CYS A 51 16.92 6.35 -7.63
C CYS A 51 16.23 7.11 -6.50
N LEU A 52 15.04 6.63 -6.13
CA LEU A 52 14.38 6.94 -4.87
C LEU A 52 14.89 5.99 -3.79
N VAL A 53 15.35 6.56 -2.67
CA VAL A 53 15.77 5.84 -1.47
C VAL A 53 14.84 6.19 -0.33
N ILE A 54 14.18 5.19 0.24
CA ILE A 54 13.37 5.33 1.44
C ILE A 54 14.18 4.85 2.65
N ARG A 55 14.10 5.61 3.73
CA ARG A 55 14.64 5.25 5.03
C ARG A 55 13.52 5.24 6.05
N ASN A 56 13.39 4.14 6.77
CA ASN A 56 12.45 3.96 7.88
C ASN A 56 13.24 3.90 9.20
N CYS A 57 12.59 4.14 10.32
CA CYS A 57 13.15 3.92 11.65
C CYS A 57 12.29 2.88 12.37
N ILE A 58 12.79 1.65 12.43
CA ILE A 58 12.11 0.52 13.08
C ILE A 58 12.83 0.24 14.40
N ASP A 59 12.11 0.29 15.50
CA ASP A 59 12.65 0.13 16.86
C ASP A 59 13.86 1.04 17.16
N GLY A 60 13.85 2.27 16.62
CA GLY A 60 14.93 3.24 16.80
C GLY A 60 16.14 3.02 15.88
N VAL A 61 16.11 2.01 15.01
CA VAL A 61 17.19 1.67 14.09
C VAL A 61 16.83 2.13 12.67
N PRO A 62 17.66 2.98 12.02
CA PRO A 62 17.47 3.35 10.62
C PRO A 62 17.65 2.14 9.70
N GLN A 63 16.68 1.91 8.83
CA GLN A 63 16.65 0.84 7.85
C GLN A 63 16.21 1.38 6.51
N PHE A 64 16.71 0.81 5.42
CA PHE A 64 16.40 1.24 4.07
C PHE A 64 15.46 0.26 3.37
N ASP A 65 14.62 0.76 2.49
CA ASP A 65 14.06 -0.07 1.44
C ASP A 65 15.11 -0.23 0.33
N TYR A 66 15.03 -1.31 -0.43
CA TYR A 66 15.88 -1.47 -1.62
C TYR A 66 15.57 -0.33 -2.60
N PRO A 67 16.58 0.35 -3.20
CA PRO A 67 16.36 1.55 -4.00
C PRO A 67 15.43 1.30 -5.19
N ILE A 68 14.56 2.26 -5.49
CA ILE A 68 13.65 2.21 -6.63
C ILE A 68 14.26 3.04 -7.76
N PRO A 69 14.61 2.43 -8.91
CA PRO A 69 15.18 3.19 -10.02
C PRO A 69 14.11 4.05 -10.71
N GLY A 70 14.47 5.29 -11.02
CA GLY A 70 13.81 6.07 -12.06
C GLY A 70 14.26 5.61 -13.46
N PRO A 71 13.85 6.31 -14.53
CA PRO A 71 14.17 5.92 -15.91
C PRO A 71 15.67 5.76 -16.21
N GLU A 72 16.52 6.55 -15.56
CA GLU A 72 17.98 6.51 -15.67
C GLU A 72 18.66 6.15 -14.35
N GLY A 73 17.93 5.47 -13.46
CA GLY A 73 18.40 5.13 -12.12
C GLY A 73 19.42 3.99 -12.12
N ASP A 74 20.55 4.23 -11.45
CA ASP A 74 21.58 3.23 -11.19
C ASP A 74 21.49 2.74 -9.74
N VAL A 75 20.88 1.58 -9.56
CA VAL A 75 20.71 0.97 -8.24
C VAL A 75 22.02 0.61 -7.57
N ASP A 76 23.03 0.15 -8.33
CA ASP A 76 24.33 -0.21 -7.76
C ASP A 76 25.09 1.03 -7.28
N ALA A 77 25.01 2.15 -8.00
CA ALA A 77 25.53 3.44 -7.54
C ALA A 77 24.78 3.95 -6.31
N ALA A 78 23.44 3.84 -6.28
CA ALA A 78 22.64 4.22 -5.12
C ALA A 78 22.97 3.37 -3.87
N LEU A 79 23.16 2.06 -4.01
CA LEU A 79 23.61 1.18 -2.94
C LEU A 79 25.01 1.59 -2.44
N THR A 80 25.92 1.98 -3.34
CA THR A 80 27.25 2.49 -2.98
C THR A 80 27.15 3.78 -2.17
N THR A 81 26.28 4.70 -2.61
CA THR A 81 26.04 5.97 -1.91
C THR A 81 25.46 5.74 -0.50
N ILE A 82 24.52 4.78 -0.35
CA ILE A 82 23.96 4.39 0.97
C ILE A 82 25.09 3.81 1.85
N GLU A 83 25.89 2.89 1.32
CA GLU A 83 26.99 2.27 2.07
C GLU A 83 27.99 3.30 2.55
N ASP A 84 28.38 4.24 1.70
CA ASP A 84 29.31 5.33 2.04
C ASP A 84 28.74 6.29 3.08
N ASP A 85 27.43 6.60 3.00
CA ASP A 85 26.75 7.42 4.00
C ASP A 85 26.71 6.72 5.36
N CYS A 86 26.39 5.43 5.38
CA CYS A 86 26.41 4.60 6.59
C CYS A 86 27.82 4.50 7.19
N ARG A 87 28.85 4.29 6.34
CA ARG A 87 30.25 4.19 6.78
C ARG A 87 30.70 5.49 7.44
N ARG A 88 30.37 6.65 6.86
CA ARG A 88 30.69 7.96 7.48
C ARG A 88 30.02 8.16 8.84
N LYS A 89 28.88 7.54 9.05
CA LYS A 89 28.13 7.57 10.33
C LYS A 89 28.55 6.46 11.30
N GLY A 90 29.49 5.59 10.91
CA GLY A 90 29.98 4.48 11.74
C GLY A 90 28.95 3.35 11.94
N VAL A 91 27.96 3.23 11.02
CA VAL A 91 26.90 2.21 11.09
C VAL A 91 26.95 1.30 9.85
N ARG A 92 26.31 0.14 9.94
CA ARG A 92 26.11 -0.75 8.78
C ARG A 92 24.75 -0.49 8.15
N PRO A 93 24.62 -0.57 6.81
CA PRO A 93 23.32 -0.50 6.17
C PRO A 93 22.49 -1.73 6.54
N ILE A 94 21.20 -1.48 6.85
CA ILE A 94 20.19 -2.52 7.07
C ILE A 94 19.08 -2.25 6.07
N PHE A 95 18.67 -3.28 5.33
CA PHE A 95 17.54 -3.20 4.41
C PHE A 95 16.39 -4.01 4.98
N SER A 96 15.25 -3.37 5.24
CA SER A 96 14.04 -4.00 5.80
C SER A 96 13.11 -4.51 4.71
N VAL A 97 13.12 -3.89 3.54
CA VAL A 97 12.28 -4.26 2.40
C VAL A 97 13.19 -4.51 1.20
N VAL A 98 13.31 -5.77 0.81
CA VAL A 98 14.14 -6.19 -0.33
C VAL A 98 13.31 -7.14 -1.19
N PRO A 99 13.12 -6.82 -2.49
CA PRO A 99 12.48 -7.76 -3.41
C PRO A 99 13.27 -9.08 -3.47
N GLU A 100 12.57 -10.20 -3.51
CA GLU A 100 13.23 -11.52 -3.55
C GLU A 100 14.18 -11.65 -4.75
N SER A 101 13.83 -11.07 -5.89
CA SER A 101 14.68 -11.01 -7.08
C SER A 101 16.02 -10.30 -6.87
N GLU A 102 16.09 -9.39 -5.90
CA GLU A 102 17.26 -8.56 -5.62
C GLU A 102 18.13 -9.08 -4.47
N ALA A 103 17.59 -9.98 -3.65
CA ALA A 103 18.30 -10.53 -2.50
C ALA A 103 19.62 -11.20 -2.87
N GLY A 104 19.67 -11.91 -4.01
CA GLY A 104 20.90 -12.52 -4.53
C GLY A 104 21.99 -11.52 -4.88
N LYS A 105 21.62 -10.35 -5.42
CA LYS A 105 22.57 -9.27 -5.73
C LYS A 105 23.19 -8.69 -4.45
N LEU A 106 22.38 -8.51 -3.42
CA LEU A 106 22.88 -8.05 -2.11
C LEU A 106 23.84 -9.07 -1.48
N ALA A 107 23.57 -10.37 -1.62
CA ALA A 107 24.46 -11.41 -1.12
C ALA A 107 25.81 -11.43 -1.86
N LEU A 108 25.83 -11.16 -3.16
CA LEU A 108 27.06 -11.00 -3.93
C LEU A 108 27.84 -9.75 -3.52
N ARG A 109 27.14 -8.64 -3.29
CA ARG A 109 27.76 -7.36 -2.87
C ARG A 109 28.34 -7.44 -1.46
N TRP A 110 27.62 -8.08 -0.54
CA TRP A 110 28.01 -8.24 0.86
C TRP A 110 28.03 -9.72 1.27
N PRO A 111 29.15 -10.45 1.06
CA PRO A 111 29.23 -11.90 1.30
C PRO A 111 28.91 -12.34 2.74
N ARG A 112 28.90 -11.41 3.69
CA ARG A 112 28.55 -11.66 5.10
C ARG A 112 27.20 -11.09 5.50
N VAL A 113 26.30 -10.79 4.53
CA VAL A 113 24.96 -10.33 4.83
C VAL A 113 24.12 -11.49 5.39
N THR A 114 23.27 -11.18 6.35
CA THR A 114 22.22 -12.10 6.80
C THR A 114 20.92 -11.71 6.10
N ILE A 115 20.31 -12.67 5.41
CA ILE A 115 19.02 -12.46 4.74
C ILE A 115 17.98 -13.26 5.51
N THR A 116 16.90 -12.61 5.91
CA THR A 116 15.74 -13.23 6.55
C THR A 116 14.52 -13.15 5.62
N ASN A 117 13.63 -14.12 5.72
CA ASN A 117 12.38 -14.14 4.97
C ASN A 117 11.26 -14.59 5.92
N GLU A 118 10.51 -13.65 6.43
CA GLU A 118 9.45 -13.91 7.39
C GLU A 118 8.08 -13.92 6.71
N ARG A 119 7.29 -14.96 6.95
CA ARG A 119 5.97 -15.12 6.35
C ARG A 119 5.01 -13.97 6.68
N ALA A 120 5.17 -13.35 7.85
CA ALA A 120 4.34 -12.24 8.30
C ALA A 120 4.45 -10.97 7.42
N TRP A 121 5.54 -10.86 6.65
CA TRP A 121 5.81 -9.74 5.75
C TRP A 121 5.52 -10.04 4.29
N LYS A 122 4.81 -11.16 3.98
CA LYS A 122 4.48 -11.50 2.60
C LYS A 122 3.13 -10.95 2.22
N ASP A 123 3.08 -10.30 1.07
CA ASP A 123 1.84 -9.86 0.44
C ASP A 123 1.08 -11.02 -0.20
N TYR A 124 -0.23 -10.87 -0.32
CA TYR A 124 -1.05 -11.71 -1.18
C TYR A 124 -1.03 -11.12 -2.59
N LEU A 125 -0.60 -11.93 -3.55
CA LEU A 125 -0.57 -11.56 -4.96
C LEU A 125 -1.56 -12.41 -5.75
N TYR A 126 -2.47 -11.76 -6.45
CA TYR A 126 -3.50 -12.41 -7.27
C TYR A 126 -3.36 -11.97 -8.73
N HIS A 127 -3.74 -12.84 -9.66
CA HIS A 127 -3.98 -12.41 -11.01
C HIS A 127 -5.28 -11.60 -11.09
N ALA A 128 -5.25 -10.45 -11.77
CA ALA A 128 -6.43 -9.58 -11.90
C ALA A 128 -7.65 -10.32 -12.51
N GLU A 129 -7.41 -11.18 -13.49
CA GLU A 129 -8.43 -12.02 -14.11
C GLU A 129 -9.13 -12.96 -13.12
N ASP A 130 -8.39 -13.50 -12.14
CA ASP A 130 -8.96 -14.38 -11.13
C ASP A 130 -9.94 -13.62 -10.23
N LEU A 131 -9.59 -12.39 -9.83
CA LEU A 131 -10.45 -11.55 -9.01
C LEU A 131 -11.62 -10.96 -9.80
N ALA A 132 -11.40 -10.60 -11.06
CA ALA A 132 -12.46 -10.06 -11.92
C ALA A 132 -13.58 -11.06 -12.22
N HIS A 133 -13.27 -12.35 -12.31
CA HIS A 133 -14.21 -13.37 -12.75
C HIS A 133 -14.52 -14.45 -11.72
N PHE A 134 -13.67 -14.61 -10.71
CA PHE A 134 -13.74 -15.72 -9.75
C PHE A 134 -13.99 -17.08 -10.43
N ALA A 135 -13.31 -17.33 -11.56
CA ALA A 135 -13.50 -18.52 -12.36
C ALA A 135 -13.01 -19.80 -11.63
N GLY A 136 -13.59 -20.93 -11.97
CA GLY A 136 -13.16 -22.22 -11.43
C GLY A 136 -13.80 -22.61 -10.09
N ARG A 137 -13.53 -23.86 -9.69
CA ARG A 137 -14.18 -24.48 -8.52
C ARG A 137 -13.72 -23.86 -7.20
N HIS A 138 -12.47 -23.45 -7.08
CA HIS A 138 -11.90 -22.92 -5.85
C HIS A 138 -12.51 -21.56 -5.45
N TYR A 139 -13.04 -20.79 -6.41
CA TYR A 139 -13.75 -19.54 -6.14
C TYR A 139 -15.28 -19.69 -5.99
N SER A 140 -15.80 -20.93 -5.89
CA SER A 140 -17.25 -21.15 -5.74
C SER A 140 -17.83 -20.47 -4.51
N GLY A 141 -17.08 -20.40 -3.43
CA GLY A 141 -17.48 -19.70 -2.20
C GLY A 141 -17.74 -18.20 -2.44
N GLN A 142 -16.77 -17.51 -3.10
CA GLN A 142 -16.89 -16.09 -3.43
C GLN A 142 -18.10 -15.83 -4.32
N ARG A 143 -18.29 -16.62 -5.38
CA ARG A 143 -19.48 -16.50 -6.25
C ARG A 143 -20.79 -16.71 -5.49
N ASN A 144 -20.83 -17.66 -4.53
CA ASN A 144 -22.03 -17.86 -3.71
C ASN A 144 -22.31 -16.64 -2.82
N HIS A 145 -21.28 -16.03 -2.23
CA HIS A 145 -21.42 -14.80 -1.46
C HIS A 145 -21.94 -13.64 -2.32
N ILE A 146 -21.37 -13.44 -3.51
CA ILE A 146 -21.81 -12.41 -4.47
C ILE A 146 -23.27 -12.65 -4.90
N ASN A 147 -23.61 -13.88 -5.27
CA ASN A 147 -24.96 -14.22 -5.69
C ASN A 147 -25.99 -13.99 -4.57
N LYS A 148 -25.64 -14.31 -3.34
CA LYS A 148 -26.49 -14.04 -2.17
C LYS A 148 -26.65 -12.53 -1.96
N PHE A 149 -25.54 -11.79 -1.98
CA PHE A 149 -25.56 -10.34 -1.83
C PHE A 149 -26.44 -9.68 -2.90
N ASN A 150 -26.26 -10.00 -4.18
CA ASN A 150 -27.06 -9.44 -5.28
C ASN A 150 -28.56 -9.75 -5.16
N LYS A 151 -28.91 -10.91 -4.60
CA LYS A 151 -30.31 -11.28 -4.36
C LYS A 151 -30.91 -10.47 -3.21
N GLU A 152 -30.16 -10.19 -2.17
CA GLU A 152 -30.60 -9.45 -0.98
C GLU A 152 -30.54 -7.93 -1.18
N HIS A 153 -29.71 -7.45 -2.12
CA HIS A 153 -29.49 -6.02 -2.43
C HIS A 153 -29.70 -5.74 -3.92
N PRO A 154 -30.96 -5.90 -4.42
CA PRO A 154 -31.24 -5.63 -5.83
C PRO A 154 -30.95 -4.15 -6.14
N GLY A 155 -30.26 -3.90 -7.26
CA GLY A 155 -29.85 -2.55 -7.66
C GLY A 155 -28.59 -2.02 -6.98
N ALA A 156 -27.88 -2.83 -6.17
CA ALA A 156 -26.55 -2.47 -5.70
C ALA A 156 -25.58 -2.40 -6.89
N GLU A 157 -24.76 -1.37 -6.92
CA GLU A 157 -23.81 -1.12 -8.02
C GLU A 157 -22.44 -0.70 -7.49
N PHE A 158 -21.39 -1.04 -8.25
CA PHE A 158 -20.04 -0.50 -8.00
C PHE A 158 -19.96 0.87 -8.66
N ILE A 159 -19.57 1.88 -7.87
CA ILE A 159 -19.31 3.23 -8.36
C ILE A 159 -17.85 3.64 -8.11
N PRO A 160 -17.21 4.36 -9.06
CA PRO A 160 -15.97 5.06 -8.77
C PRO A 160 -16.21 6.13 -7.70
N LEU A 161 -15.26 6.26 -6.77
CA LEU A 161 -15.30 7.30 -5.74
C LEU A 161 -14.28 8.39 -6.06
N THR A 162 -14.71 9.63 -5.96
CA THR A 162 -13.94 10.84 -6.17
C THR A 162 -14.18 11.82 -5.02
N VAL A 163 -13.57 12.98 -5.06
CA VAL A 163 -13.84 14.07 -4.10
C VAL A 163 -15.32 14.53 -4.10
N GLU A 164 -16.04 14.31 -5.19
CA GLU A 164 -17.47 14.64 -5.28
C GLU A 164 -18.35 13.73 -4.40
N ASN A 165 -17.82 12.59 -3.98
CA ASN A 165 -18.51 11.63 -3.12
C ASN A 165 -18.19 11.83 -1.63
N ALA A 166 -17.64 12.98 -1.23
CA ALA A 166 -17.19 13.23 0.15
C ALA A 166 -18.31 13.00 1.19
N ASP A 167 -19.54 13.41 0.90
CA ASP A 167 -20.69 13.23 1.80
C ASP A 167 -21.05 11.74 1.96
N LEU A 168 -21.04 10.98 0.86
CA LEU A 168 -21.26 9.52 0.89
C LEU A 168 -20.18 8.81 1.70
N LEU A 169 -18.91 9.20 1.52
CA LEU A 169 -17.79 8.67 2.28
C LEU A 169 -17.91 9.03 3.77
N ALA A 170 -18.27 10.26 4.09
CA ALA A 170 -18.47 10.69 5.48
C ALA A 170 -19.56 9.86 6.17
N ALA A 171 -20.70 9.66 5.49
CA ALA A 171 -21.78 8.82 6.00
C ALA A 171 -21.35 7.36 6.18
N PHE A 172 -20.64 6.79 5.19
CA PHE A 172 -20.08 5.43 5.30
C PHE A 172 -19.18 5.26 6.53
N TRP A 173 -18.28 6.21 6.79
CA TRP A 173 -17.38 6.11 7.94
C TRP A 173 -18.12 6.20 9.28
N VAL A 174 -19.22 6.96 9.36
CA VAL A 174 -20.09 6.98 10.56
C VAL A 174 -20.71 5.61 10.77
N ASP A 175 -21.32 5.03 9.74
CA ASP A 175 -21.95 3.70 9.79
C ASP A 175 -20.92 2.62 10.13
N TYR A 176 -19.74 2.65 9.47
CA TYR A 176 -18.67 1.70 9.72
C TYR A 176 -18.16 1.75 11.16
N GLN A 177 -18.00 2.95 11.74
CA GLN A 177 -17.58 3.10 13.13
C GLN A 177 -18.59 2.53 14.13
N GLN A 178 -19.89 2.60 13.85
CA GLN A 178 -20.92 2.01 14.70
C GLN A 178 -20.83 0.48 14.70
N GLU A 179 -20.53 -0.12 13.58
CA GLU A 179 -20.35 -1.58 13.44
C GLU A 179 -18.96 -2.06 13.85
N PHE A 180 -17.97 -1.16 13.93
CA PHE A 180 -16.57 -1.48 14.17
C PHE A 180 -16.32 -1.92 15.61
N GLN A 181 -16.18 -3.23 15.82
CA GLN A 181 -16.07 -3.82 17.17
C GLN A 181 -14.63 -3.90 17.68
N LYS A 182 -13.62 -3.72 16.83
CA LYS A 182 -12.21 -3.78 17.23
C LYS A 182 -11.84 -2.56 18.06
N GLN A 183 -11.38 -2.78 19.29
CA GLN A 183 -11.06 -1.71 20.23
C GLN A 183 -9.55 -1.52 20.47
N SER A 184 -8.68 -2.32 19.81
CA SER A 184 -7.24 -2.17 19.98
C SER A 184 -6.77 -0.80 19.46
N PRO A 185 -5.73 -0.21 20.08
CA PRO A 185 -5.16 1.06 19.62
C PRO A 185 -4.69 1.00 18.16
N GLU A 186 -4.13 -0.15 17.74
CA GLU A 186 -3.65 -0.38 16.39
C GLU A 186 -4.79 -0.34 15.37
N ALA A 187 -5.91 -1.04 15.67
CA ALA A 187 -7.07 -1.07 14.79
C ALA A 187 -7.75 0.31 14.66
N LYS A 188 -7.79 1.08 15.74
CA LYS A 188 -8.29 2.47 15.71
C LYS A 188 -7.38 3.38 14.90
N ARG A 189 -6.04 3.19 15.03
CA ARG A 189 -5.07 3.94 14.24
C ARG A 189 -5.20 3.61 12.76
N GLU A 190 -5.28 2.31 12.40
CA GLU A 190 -5.48 1.89 11.01
C GLU A 190 -6.74 2.52 10.41
N LEU A 191 -7.85 2.55 11.15
CA LEU A 191 -9.09 3.17 10.69
C LEU A 191 -8.92 4.68 10.43
N ALA A 192 -8.26 5.39 11.34
CA ALA A 192 -7.98 6.82 11.17
C ALA A 192 -7.08 7.08 9.94
N LEU A 193 -6.06 6.26 9.74
CA LEU A 193 -5.17 6.34 8.57
C LEU A 193 -5.90 6.02 7.26
N ALA A 194 -6.84 5.05 7.29
CA ALA A 194 -7.69 4.75 6.15
C ALA A 194 -8.57 5.95 5.77
N GLN A 195 -9.22 6.59 6.73
CA GLN A 195 -10.02 7.80 6.51
C GLN A 195 -9.16 8.94 5.98
N GLU A 196 -7.97 9.13 6.54
CA GLU A 196 -7.02 10.15 6.09
C GLU A 196 -6.59 9.90 4.63
N LEU A 197 -6.32 8.66 4.23
CA LEU A 197 -5.92 8.35 2.86
C LEU A 197 -7.04 8.64 1.85
N PHE A 198 -8.30 8.37 2.19
CA PHE A 198 -9.45 8.75 1.37
C PHE A 198 -9.62 10.27 1.22
N SER A 199 -9.11 11.08 2.14
CA SER A 199 -9.15 12.54 2.01
C SER A 199 -8.22 13.10 0.94
N HIS A 200 -7.33 12.26 0.37
CA HIS A 200 -6.36 12.63 -0.66
C HIS A 200 -6.72 12.13 -2.06
N LEU A 201 -8.00 11.86 -2.34
CA LEU A 201 -8.46 11.45 -3.68
C LEU A 201 -8.22 12.50 -4.75
N ASP A 202 -8.15 13.79 -4.37
CA ASP A 202 -7.85 14.92 -5.25
C ASP A 202 -6.44 14.89 -5.84
N MET A 203 -5.50 14.18 -5.22
CA MET A 203 -4.13 14.07 -5.70
C MET A 203 -3.98 13.25 -6.98
N GLY A 204 -5.02 12.53 -7.41
CA GLY A 204 -5.00 11.68 -8.61
C GLY A 204 -4.06 10.48 -8.55
N LEU A 205 -3.56 10.16 -7.34
CA LEU A 205 -2.67 9.02 -7.08
C LEU A 205 -3.44 7.72 -6.95
N PHE A 206 -4.64 7.81 -6.38
CA PHE A 206 -5.43 6.67 -5.97
C PHE A 206 -6.58 6.39 -6.92
N ARG A 207 -6.98 5.13 -6.96
CA ARG A 207 -8.23 4.65 -7.53
C ARG A 207 -9.10 4.21 -6.37
N ALA A 208 -10.28 4.80 -6.25
CA ALA A 208 -11.22 4.42 -5.21
C ALA A 208 -12.55 4.00 -5.84
N GLY A 209 -13.23 3.09 -5.18
CA GLY A 209 -14.54 2.65 -5.57
C GLY A 209 -15.34 2.19 -4.36
N GLY A 210 -16.63 2.02 -4.53
CA GLY A 210 -17.50 1.53 -3.48
C GLY A 210 -18.76 0.87 -4.03
N ILE A 211 -19.40 0.09 -3.18
CA ILE A 211 -20.70 -0.52 -3.47
C ILE A 211 -21.79 0.41 -2.94
N LEU A 212 -22.56 0.99 -3.85
CA LEU A 212 -23.68 1.86 -3.56
C LEU A 212 -24.99 1.05 -3.62
N TRP A 213 -25.83 1.19 -2.60
CA TRP A 213 -27.19 0.63 -2.55
C TRP A 213 -28.13 1.58 -1.81
N GLU A 214 -29.29 1.86 -2.43
CA GLU A 214 -30.31 2.78 -1.88
C GLU A 214 -29.73 4.12 -1.38
N GLY A 215 -28.76 4.66 -2.14
CA GLY A 215 -28.11 5.95 -1.80
C GLY A 215 -27.08 5.89 -0.67
N ARG A 216 -26.68 4.70 -0.22
CA ARG A 216 -25.68 4.50 0.84
C ARG A 216 -24.52 3.64 0.34
N LEU A 217 -23.31 3.97 0.75
CA LEU A 217 -22.15 3.10 0.53
C LEU A 217 -22.17 1.96 1.55
N LEU A 218 -22.10 0.74 1.06
CA LEU A 218 -22.00 -0.48 1.87
C LEU A 218 -20.57 -0.95 2.03
N ALA A 219 -19.71 -0.60 1.06
CA ALA A 219 -18.31 -0.96 1.09
C ALA A 219 -17.48 0.05 0.28
N VAL A 220 -16.22 0.19 0.62
CA VAL A 220 -15.26 1.07 -0.07
C VAL A 220 -13.90 0.38 -0.22
N ALA A 221 -13.24 0.62 -1.35
CA ALA A 221 -11.87 0.22 -1.60
C ALA A 221 -11.05 1.40 -2.11
N LEU A 222 -9.74 1.39 -1.79
CA LEU A 222 -8.78 2.36 -2.29
C LEU A 222 -7.50 1.62 -2.67
N ALA A 223 -7.03 1.87 -3.89
CA ALA A 223 -5.87 1.23 -4.45
C ALA A 223 -4.98 2.22 -5.20
N GLU A 224 -3.74 1.84 -5.45
CA GLU A 224 -2.74 2.59 -6.20
C GLU A 224 -2.11 1.70 -7.27
N LYS A 225 -1.88 2.23 -8.46
CA LYS A 225 -1.15 1.52 -9.50
C LYS A 225 0.35 1.74 -9.32
N CYS A 226 1.09 0.66 -9.06
CA CYS A 226 2.53 0.64 -8.89
C CYS A 226 3.13 -0.34 -9.92
N GLY A 227 3.84 0.18 -10.92
CA GLY A 227 4.28 -0.62 -12.06
C GLY A 227 3.11 -1.35 -12.74
N GLU A 228 3.22 -2.67 -12.83
CA GLU A 228 2.18 -3.56 -13.38
C GLU A 228 1.23 -4.13 -12.32
N THR A 229 1.30 -3.61 -11.10
CA THR A 229 0.52 -4.12 -9.97
C THR A 229 -0.46 -3.05 -9.47
N LEU A 230 -1.70 -3.45 -9.20
CA LEU A 230 -2.64 -2.66 -8.43
C LEU A 230 -2.50 -3.05 -6.95
N VAL A 231 -1.99 -2.14 -6.15
CA VAL A 231 -1.82 -2.33 -4.71
C VAL A 231 -3.08 -1.86 -4.00
N CYS A 232 -3.83 -2.79 -3.41
CA CYS A 232 -5.01 -2.46 -2.61
C CYS A 232 -4.56 -2.06 -1.20
N HIS A 233 -4.79 -0.81 -0.83
CA HIS A 233 -4.43 -0.28 0.48
C HIS A 233 -5.53 -0.47 1.51
N ILE A 234 -6.78 -0.29 1.07
CA ILE A 234 -7.93 -0.26 1.95
C ILE A 234 -9.08 -0.99 1.28
N GLU A 235 -9.67 -1.90 2.04
CA GLU A 235 -10.98 -2.48 1.79
C GLU A 235 -11.75 -2.47 3.10
N LYS A 236 -12.89 -1.81 3.13
CA LYS A 236 -13.78 -1.74 4.29
C LYS A 236 -15.22 -1.96 3.85
N ALA A 237 -15.95 -2.77 4.59
CA ALA A 237 -17.33 -3.10 4.30
C ALA A 237 -18.16 -3.17 5.59
N LEU A 238 -19.42 -2.78 5.51
CA LEU A 238 -20.36 -2.90 6.62
C LEU A 238 -20.64 -4.38 6.91
N TYR A 239 -20.47 -4.80 8.16
CA TYR A 239 -20.61 -6.20 8.58
C TYR A 239 -22.06 -6.69 8.50
N SER A 240 -23.04 -5.77 8.59
CA SER A 240 -24.46 -6.05 8.46
C SER A 240 -24.88 -6.53 7.07
N HIS A 241 -24.03 -6.33 6.02
CA HIS A 241 -24.32 -6.67 4.63
C HIS A 241 -23.44 -7.86 4.18
N ALA A 242 -23.84 -9.07 4.56
CA ALA A 242 -23.08 -10.28 4.26
C ALA A 242 -22.86 -10.49 2.75
N GLY A 243 -21.60 -10.71 2.34
CA GLY A 243 -21.24 -10.98 0.95
C GLY A 243 -20.88 -9.72 0.13
N VAL A 244 -20.89 -8.52 0.71
CA VAL A 244 -20.50 -7.29 0.03
C VAL A 244 -19.00 -7.23 -0.26
N TYR A 245 -18.15 -7.79 0.59
CA TYR A 245 -16.69 -7.79 0.43
C TYR A 245 -16.21 -8.32 -0.92
N PRO A 246 -16.65 -9.51 -1.39
CA PRO A 246 -16.26 -10.01 -2.71
C PRO A 246 -16.84 -9.22 -3.89
N CYS A 247 -17.69 -8.20 -3.64
CA CYS A 247 -18.25 -7.34 -4.68
C CYS A 247 -17.38 -6.08 -4.93
N LEU A 248 -16.41 -5.80 -4.05
CA LEU A 248 -15.40 -4.76 -4.25
C LEU A 248 -14.35 -5.21 -5.27
#